data_da235254ab9492de5bc58bb4e9863653
#
_entry.id   da235254ab9492de5bc58bb4e9863653
#
_cell.length_a   1.000
_cell.length_b   1.000
_cell.length_c   1.000
_cell.angle_alpha   90.00
_cell.angle_beta   90.00
_cell.angle_gamma   90.00
#
_symmetry.space_group_name_H-M   'P 1'
#
loop_
_entity.id
_entity.type
_entity.pdbx_description
1 polymer ?
#
loop_
_entity_poly.entity_id
_entity_poly.type
_entity_poly.pdbx_seq_one_letter_code
_entity_poly.pdbx_strand_id
1 'polypeptide(L)'
;RLYQLFAGGTGNGVVGTLMSYGAALVTARSTVNAKLKGVIESIALVTNTIPGMVIGLAYLFCFSGTSLQNTFAILIICNMVHFFSTPYLMMKNSLSKMNASWETTAMLMGDNWAKTIVRVVTPNAMATLIEVFSYYFVNAMVTVSAVIFLAGTRTMVITTKIKELQYFNKYNEIFILSLLILFTNVIAKFVFQKLANRSQRKENLVDMKKIRKMGLKRVAAFSLAAVTGISALGLTGCGGGASAEDQVIIYSNADDEAVEAMKNTLDENGY
;
A
#
# COMPACT_ATOMS: atom_id res chain seq x y z
N ARG A 1 23.46 -15.40 -1.80
CA ARG A 1 23.08 -13.99 -1.47
C ARG A 1 21.77 -13.56 -2.12
N LEU A 2 21.51 -13.91 -3.39
CA LEU A 2 20.19 -13.70 -4.01
C LEU A 2 19.07 -14.42 -3.24
N TYR A 3 19.32 -15.64 -2.78
CA TYR A 3 18.38 -16.39 -1.95
C TYR A 3 18.02 -15.64 -0.65
N GLN A 4 18.98 -15.00 0.00
CA GLN A 4 18.72 -14.19 1.21
C GLN A 4 17.84 -12.96 0.92
N LEU A 5 18.01 -12.34 -0.24
CA LEU A 5 17.16 -11.25 -0.70
C LEU A 5 15.70 -11.72 -0.87
N PHE A 6 15.51 -12.82 -1.59
CA PHE A 6 14.17 -13.39 -1.79
C PHE A 6 13.55 -13.92 -0.50
N ALA A 7 14.33 -14.59 0.36
CA ALA A 7 13.85 -15.08 1.65
C ALA A 7 13.43 -13.93 2.58
N GLY A 8 14.21 -12.85 2.64
CA GLY A 8 13.85 -11.65 3.39
C GLY A 8 12.61 -10.96 2.83
N GLY A 9 12.54 -10.78 1.50
CA GLY A 9 11.39 -10.18 0.83
C GLY A 9 10.10 -10.99 1.01
N THR A 10 10.17 -12.32 0.83
CA THR A 10 9.00 -13.20 1.01
C THR A 10 8.56 -13.27 2.47
N GLY A 11 9.51 -13.33 3.42
CA GLY A 11 9.21 -13.30 4.85
C GLY A 11 8.48 -12.03 5.27
N ASN A 12 8.99 -10.85 4.85
CA ASN A 12 8.31 -9.57 5.06
C ASN A 12 6.93 -9.53 4.39
N GLY A 13 6.83 -10.03 3.14
CA GLY A 13 5.59 -10.09 2.39
C GLY A 13 4.52 -10.90 3.12
N VAL A 14 4.84 -12.12 3.56
CA VAL A 14 3.89 -13.01 4.25
C VAL A 14 3.48 -12.45 5.61
N VAL A 15 4.46 -12.17 6.48
CA VAL A 15 4.18 -11.73 7.85
C VAL A 15 3.49 -10.36 7.85
N GLY A 16 4.00 -9.40 7.05
CA GLY A 16 3.44 -8.06 6.94
C GLY A 16 2.01 -8.07 6.39
N THR A 17 1.72 -8.89 5.37
CA THR A 17 0.37 -9.03 4.80
C THR A 17 -0.60 -9.59 5.82
N LEU A 18 -0.21 -10.64 6.55
CA LEU A 18 -1.06 -11.25 7.58
C LEU A 18 -1.35 -10.27 8.72
N MET A 19 -0.36 -9.53 9.19
CA MET A 19 -0.52 -8.52 10.24
C MET A 19 -1.42 -7.35 9.78
N SER A 20 -1.16 -6.80 8.60
CA SER A 20 -1.96 -5.70 8.03
C SER A 20 -3.40 -6.13 7.78
N TYR A 21 -3.60 -7.35 7.27
CA TYR A 21 -4.93 -7.93 7.06
C TYR A 21 -5.67 -8.14 8.38
N GLY A 22 -5.01 -8.73 9.40
CA GLY A 22 -5.60 -8.94 10.72
C GLY A 22 -6.00 -7.62 11.39
N ALA A 23 -5.12 -6.61 11.39
CA ALA A 23 -5.42 -5.30 11.93
C ALA A 23 -6.57 -4.60 11.19
N ALA A 24 -6.59 -4.69 9.86
CA ALA A 24 -7.66 -4.13 9.04
C ALA A 24 -9.00 -4.84 9.23
N LEU A 25 -9.02 -6.17 9.40
CA LEU A 25 -10.23 -6.92 9.75
C LEU A 25 -10.82 -6.48 11.09
N VAL A 26 -9.96 -6.31 12.11
CA VAL A 26 -10.41 -5.85 13.43
C VAL A 26 -11.00 -4.45 13.35
N THR A 27 -10.37 -3.53 12.63
CA THR A 27 -10.84 -2.14 12.56
C THR A 27 -12.03 -1.95 11.63
N ALA A 28 -12.06 -2.63 10.48
CA ALA A 28 -13.09 -2.43 9.45
C ALA A 28 -14.31 -3.36 9.60
N ARG A 29 -14.14 -4.60 10.07
CA ARG A 29 -15.16 -5.65 9.97
C ARG A 29 -15.58 -6.27 11.30
N SER A 30 -14.86 -6.05 12.41
CA SER A 30 -15.24 -6.58 13.70
C SER A 30 -16.20 -5.65 14.46
N THR A 31 -16.93 -6.23 15.41
CA THR A 31 -17.82 -5.51 16.33
C THR A 31 -17.10 -5.00 17.60
N VAL A 32 -15.78 -4.98 17.58
CA VAL A 32 -14.95 -4.56 18.72
C VAL A 32 -15.18 -3.09 19.05
N ASN A 33 -14.97 -2.73 20.33
CA ASN A 33 -15.18 -1.40 20.87
C ASN A 33 -14.45 -0.31 20.04
N ALA A 34 -15.15 0.80 19.79
CA ALA A 34 -14.63 1.93 19.00
C ALA A 34 -13.30 2.50 19.56
N LYS A 35 -13.12 2.51 20.89
CA LYS A 35 -11.86 2.93 21.51
C LYS A 35 -10.67 2.07 21.09
N LEU A 36 -10.85 0.73 21.07
CA LEU A 36 -9.79 -0.19 20.65
C LEU A 36 -9.47 -0.05 19.16
N LYS A 37 -10.49 0.15 18.32
CA LYS A 37 -10.30 0.44 16.88
C LYS A 37 -9.46 1.71 16.70
N GLY A 38 -9.78 2.79 17.42
CA GLY A 38 -9.03 4.05 17.39
C GLY A 38 -7.57 3.89 17.82
N VAL A 39 -7.31 3.09 18.86
CA VAL A 39 -5.93 2.81 19.32
C VAL A 39 -5.14 2.05 18.25
N ILE A 40 -5.71 0.99 17.67
CA ILE A 40 -5.05 0.22 16.61
C ILE A 40 -4.75 1.12 15.39
N GLU A 41 -5.69 1.96 15.01
CA GLU A 41 -5.54 2.90 13.90
C GLU A 41 -4.46 3.94 14.18
N SER A 42 -4.45 4.52 15.37
CA SER A 42 -3.42 5.49 15.79
C SER A 42 -2.02 4.86 15.78
N ILE A 43 -1.87 3.65 16.33
CA ILE A 43 -0.59 2.94 16.29
C ILE A 43 -0.17 2.65 14.84
N ALA A 44 -1.10 2.20 14.00
CA ALA A 44 -0.81 1.93 12.60
C ALA A 44 -0.31 3.17 11.84
N LEU A 45 -0.88 4.34 12.10
CA LEU A 45 -0.53 5.58 11.42
C LEU A 45 0.78 6.20 11.93
N VAL A 46 1.05 6.09 13.23
CA VAL A 46 2.28 6.63 13.84
C VAL A 46 3.55 6.01 13.25
N THR A 47 3.51 4.75 12.81
CA THR A 47 4.70 4.08 12.25
C THR A 47 5.27 4.79 11.01
N ASN A 48 4.44 5.50 10.25
CA ASN A 48 4.86 6.24 9.06
C ASN A 48 5.54 7.59 9.38
N THR A 49 5.35 8.11 10.57
CA THR A 49 5.93 9.41 10.98
C THR A 49 7.36 9.29 11.49
N ILE A 50 7.79 8.07 11.86
CA ILE A 50 9.09 7.82 12.45
C ILE A 50 10.11 7.53 11.33
N PRO A 51 11.22 8.27 11.24
CA PRO A 51 12.29 7.98 10.27
C PRO A 51 12.84 6.57 10.45
N GLY A 52 13.05 5.84 9.35
CA GLY A 52 13.53 4.45 9.38
C GLY A 52 14.82 4.25 10.15
N MET A 53 15.74 5.22 10.08
CA MET A 53 17.01 5.19 10.84
C MET A 53 16.77 5.19 12.36
N VAL A 54 15.78 5.96 12.84
CA VAL A 54 15.43 6.02 14.27
C VAL A 54 14.87 4.70 14.73
N ILE A 55 13.98 4.08 13.94
CA ILE A 55 13.44 2.75 14.22
C ILE A 55 14.58 1.73 14.27
N GLY A 56 15.46 1.72 13.27
CA GLY A 56 16.59 0.79 13.23
C GLY A 56 17.51 0.90 14.44
N LEU A 57 17.81 2.12 14.87
CA LEU A 57 18.66 2.39 16.04
C LEU A 57 17.95 1.98 17.34
N ALA A 58 16.66 2.28 17.48
CA ALA A 58 15.85 1.86 18.62
C ALA A 58 15.84 0.34 18.79
N TYR A 59 15.63 -0.39 17.68
CA TYR A 59 15.68 -1.86 17.68
C TYR A 59 17.07 -2.40 18.03
N LEU A 60 18.14 -1.74 17.55
CA LEU A 60 19.49 -2.12 17.91
C LEU A 60 19.70 -2.05 19.42
N PHE A 61 19.29 -0.96 20.08
CA PHE A 61 19.42 -0.81 21.52
C PHE A 61 18.49 -1.74 22.31
N CYS A 62 17.24 -1.88 21.91
CA CYS A 62 16.27 -2.74 22.60
C CYS A 62 16.65 -4.23 22.55
N PHE A 63 17.22 -4.68 21.43
CA PHE A 63 17.51 -6.11 21.21
C PHE A 63 19.00 -6.43 21.31
N SER A 64 19.85 -5.47 21.70
CA SER A 64 21.27 -5.72 21.95
C SER A 64 21.43 -6.75 23.06
N GLY A 65 22.27 -7.75 22.80
CA GLY A 65 22.51 -8.86 23.74
C GLY A 65 21.42 -9.92 23.80
N THR A 66 20.33 -9.79 23.02
CA THR A 66 19.28 -10.82 22.93
C THR A 66 19.56 -11.85 21.83
N SER A 67 18.90 -13.00 21.89
CA SER A 67 18.97 -14.05 20.85
C SER A 67 18.45 -13.60 19.49
N LEU A 68 17.69 -12.50 19.41
CA LEU A 68 17.17 -11.93 18.18
C LEU A 68 18.20 -11.07 17.45
N GLN A 69 19.25 -10.62 18.11
CA GLN A 69 20.30 -9.83 17.50
C GLN A 69 20.98 -10.61 16.37
N ASN A 70 21.25 -9.93 15.24
CA ASN A 70 21.86 -10.52 14.04
C ASN A 70 21.06 -11.68 13.40
N THR A 71 19.75 -11.72 13.59
CA THR A 71 18.86 -12.68 12.92
C THR A 71 18.04 -12.02 11.81
N PHE A 72 17.56 -12.82 10.84
CA PHE A 72 16.61 -12.33 9.84
C PHE A 72 15.26 -11.92 10.47
N ALA A 73 14.91 -12.51 11.62
CA ALA A 73 13.66 -12.20 12.30
C ALA A 73 13.57 -10.71 12.70
N ILE A 74 14.64 -10.15 13.29
CA ILE A 74 14.64 -8.73 13.67
C ILE A 74 14.54 -7.80 12.45
N LEU A 75 15.16 -8.17 11.32
CA LEU A 75 15.07 -7.41 10.08
C LEU A 75 13.63 -7.41 9.53
N ILE A 76 12.95 -8.57 9.57
CA ILE A 76 11.57 -8.72 9.15
C ILE A 76 10.65 -7.89 10.04
N ILE A 77 10.79 -7.97 11.37
CA ILE A 77 9.98 -7.22 12.32
C ILE A 77 10.17 -5.72 12.13
N CYS A 78 11.42 -5.27 12.02
CA CYS A 78 11.75 -3.86 11.83
C CYS A 78 11.15 -3.30 10.53
N ASN A 79 11.33 -3.99 9.41
CA ASN A 79 10.76 -3.60 8.12
C ASN A 79 9.22 -3.61 8.14
N MET A 80 8.64 -4.66 8.73
CA MET A 80 7.19 -4.78 8.84
C MET A 80 6.58 -3.60 9.61
N VAL A 81 7.16 -3.25 10.76
CA VAL A 81 6.70 -2.11 11.56
C VAL A 81 6.89 -0.80 10.81
N HIS A 82 8.06 -0.59 10.19
CA HIS A 82 8.36 0.63 9.46
C HIS A 82 7.39 0.89 8.30
N PHE A 83 7.02 -0.14 7.55
CA PHE A 83 6.12 -0.02 6.39
C PHE A 83 4.66 -0.37 6.68
N PHE A 84 4.25 -0.46 7.94
CA PHE A 84 2.93 -0.98 8.32
C PHE A 84 1.76 -0.09 7.88
N SER A 85 1.92 1.23 7.93
CA SER A 85 0.83 2.21 7.74
C SER A 85 0.15 2.08 6.38
N THR A 86 0.92 2.11 5.29
CA THR A 86 0.37 2.07 3.92
C THR A 86 -0.39 0.77 3.62
N PRO A 87 0.17 -0.43 3.86
CA PRO A 87 -0.54 -1.69 3.71
C PRO A 87 -1.80 -1.82 4.57
N TYR A 88 -1.73 -1.34 5.81
CA TYR A 88 -2.90 -1.30 6.68
C TYR A 88 -4.03 -0.47 6.07
N LEU A 89 -3.73 0.76 5.60
CA LEU A 89 -4.72 1.63 4.97
C LEU A 89 -5.27 1.04 3.66
N MET A 90 -4.41 0.46 2.82
CA MET A 90 -4.83 -0.22 1.59
C MET A 90 -5.85 -1.32 1.91
N MET A 91 -5.53 -2.17 2.90
CA MET A 91 -6.38 -3.26 3.31
C MET A 91 -7.66 -2.79 3.99
N LYS A 92 -7.58 -1.80 4.91
CA LYS A 92 -8.74 -1.20 5.56
C LYS A 92 -9.70 -0.61 4.53
N ASN A 93 -9.20 0.15 3.55
CA ASN A 93 -10.01 0.75 2.49
C ASN A 93 -10.69 -0.33 1.60
N SER A 94 -9.97 -1.39 1.27
CA SER A 94 -10.54 -2.51 0.51
C SER A 94 -11.68 -3.20 1.28
N LEU A 95 -11.44 -3.53 2.54
CA LEU A 95 -12.44 -4.19 3.39
C LEU A 95 -13.66 -3.29 3.67
N SER A 96 -13.48 -2.00 3.85
CA SER A 96 -14.56 -1.06 4.11
C SER A 96 -15.51 -0.86 2.92
N LYS A 97 -15.03 -1.09 1.70
CA LYS A 97 -15.86 -1.03 0.48
C LYS A 97 -16.75 -2.26 0.28
N MET A 98 -16.47 -3.36 0.97
CA MET A 98 -17.26 -4.58 0.85
C MET A 98 -18.57 -4.46 1.63
N ASN A 99 -19.63 -5.06 1.12
CA ASN A 99 -20.95 -5.01 1.75
C ASN A 99 -20.95 -5.68 3.13
N ALA A 100 -21.37 -4.95 4.16
CA ALA A 100 -21.45 -5.44 5.53
C ALA A 100 -22.57 -6.50 5.73
N SER A 101 -23.55 -6.55 4.84
CA SER A 101 -24.64 -7.54 4.93
C SER A 101 -24.18 -8.99 4.72
N TRP A 102 -22.97 -9.21 4.23
CA TRP A 102 -22.43 -10.57 4.07
C TRP A 102 -22.27 -11.30 5.40
N GLU A 103 -21.76 -10.62 6.41
CA GLU A 103 -21.62 -11.17 7.76
C GLU A 103 -22.98 -11.43 8.39
N THR A 104 -23.92 -10.49 8.25
CA THR A 104 -25.28 -10.64 8.77
C THR A 104 -25.99 -11.84 8.12
N THR A 105 -25.90 -11.97 6.81
CA THR A 105 -26.49 -13.11 6.08
C THR A 105 -25.85 -14.43 6.49
N ALA A 106 -24.54 -14.47 6.64
CA ALA A 106 -23.83 -15.67 7.08
C ALA A 106 -24.23 -16.08 8.50
N MET A 107 -24.37 -15.13 9.41
CA MET A 107 -24.85 -15.38 10.77
C MET A 107 -26.28 -15.94 10.79
N LEU A 108 -27.18 -15.42 9.95
CA LEU A 108 -28.54 -15.93 9.79
C LEU A 108 -28.58 -17.38 9.23
N MET A 109 -27.55 -17.74 8.45
CA MET A 109 -27.37 -19.10 7.93
C MET A 109 -26.66 -20.04 8.91
N GLY A 110 -26.33 -19.56 10.13
CA GLY A 110 -25.64 -20.35 11.16
C GLY A 110 -24.12 -20.44 10.97
N ASP A 111 -23.54 -19.68 10.09
CA ASP A 111 -22.09 -19.64 9.90
C ASP A 111 -21.40 -18.72 10.95
N ASN A 112 -20.25 -19.18 11.45
CA ASN A 112 -19.42 -18.39 12.37
C ASN A 112 -18.69 -17.25 11.60
N TRP A 113 -18.47 -16.11 12.27
CA TRP A 113 -17.76 -14.96 11.73
C TRP A 113 -16.42 -15.34 11.06
N ALA A 114 -15.60 -16.17 11.72
CA ALA A 114 -14.32 -16.62 11.16
C ALA A 114 -14.49 -17.38 9.84
N LYS A 115 -15.53 -18.22 9.73
CA LYS A 115 -15.84 -18.97 8.50
C LYS A 115 -16.25 -18.03 7.37
N THR A 116 -17.02 -16.99 7.68
CA THR A 116 -17.42 -15.94 6.72
C THR A 116 -16.21 -15.16 6.22
N ILE A 117 -15.31 -14.77 7.12
CA ILE A 117 -14.07 -14.08 6.73
C ILE A 117 -13.26 -14.93 5.75
N VAL A 118 -13.00 -16.20 6.08
CA VAL A 118 -12.16 -17.07 5.24
C VAL A 118 -12.83 -17.42 3.91
N ARG A 119 -14.15 -17.66 3.90
CA ARG A 119 -14.86 -18.13 2.71
C ARG A 119 -15.41 -17.04 1.80
N VAL A 120 -15.68 -15.86 2.35
CA VAL A 120 -16.32 -14.76 1.62
C VAL A 120 -15.41 -13.54 1.54
N VAL A 121 -14.98 -13.01 2.68
CA VAL A 121 -14.22 -11.74 2.71
C VAL A 121 -12.81 -11.91 2.13
N THR A 122 -12.07 -12.93 2.56
CA THR A 122 -10.68 -13.14 2.11
C THR A 122 -10.57 -13.37 0.60
N PRO A 123 -11.39 -14.20 -0.06
CA PRO A 123 -11.35 -14.38 -1.51
C PRO A 123 -11.62 -13.08 -2.27
N ASN A 124 -12.54 -12.25 -1.78
CA ASN A 124 -12.89 -10.97 -2.38
C ASN A 124 -11.84 -9.87 -2.08
N ALA A 125 -10.99 -10.04 -1.05
CA ALA A 125 -9.85 -9.17 -0.77
C ALA A 125 -8.56 -9.63 -1.46
N MET A 126 -8.57 -10.73 -2.22
CA MET A 126 -7.36 -11.39 -2.71
C MET A 126 -6.49 -10.48 -3.59
N ALA A 127 -7.09 -9.64 -4.42
CA ALA A 127 -6.35 -8.69 -5.23
C ALA A 127 -5.54 -7.71 -4.36
N THR A 128 -6.19 -7.12 -3.35
CA THR A 128 -5.54 -6.22 -2.39
C THR A 128 -4.50 -6.94 -1.53
N LEU A 129 -4.74 -8.20 -1.16
CA LEU A 129 -3.75 -9.02 -0.45
C LEU A 129 -2.46 -9.21 -1.27
N ILE A 130 -2.58 -9.45 -2.58
CA ILE A 130 -1.44 -9.57 -3.50
C ILE A 130 -0.72 -8.22 -3.63
N GLU A 131 -1.44 -7.12 -3.70
CA GLU A 131 -0.85 -5.76 -3.77
C GLU A 131 -0.10 -5.42 -2.48
N VAL A 132 -0.67 -5.71 -1.30
CA VAL A 132 -0.03 -5.53 0.00
C VAL A 132 1.22 -6.40 0.14
N PHE A 133 1.13 -7.66 -0.29
CA PHE A 133 2.30 -8.54 -0.34
C PHE A 133 3.41 -7.97 -1.23
N SER A 134 3.05 -7.52 -2.43
CA SER A 134 3.98 -6.88 -3.36
C SER A 134 4.64 -5.65 -2.75
N TYR A 135 3.88 -4.83 -2.03
CA TYR A 135 4.38 -3.65 -1.36
C TYR A 135 5.47 -4.00 -0.33
N TYR A 136 5.18 -4.94 0.58
CA TYR A 136 6.18 -5.37 1.56
C TYR A 136 7.40 -6.03 0.91
N PHE A 137 7.19 -6.86 -0.10
CA PHE A 137 8.26 -7.55 -0.80
C PHE A 137 9.23 -6.57 -1.46
N VAL A 138 8.72 -5.61 -2.23
CA VAL A 138 9.54 -4.61 -2.93
C VAL A 138 10.26 -3.70 -1.94
N ASN A 139 9.55 -3.18 -0.93
CA ASN A 139 10.16 -2.30 0.06
C ASN A 139 11.23 -3.00 0.90
N ALA A 140 11.05 -4.27 1.26
CA ALA A 140 12.07 -5.05 1.96
C ALA A 140 13.36 -5.21 1.15
N MET A 141 13.26 -5.25 -0.18
CA MET A 141 14.43 -5.34 -1.07
C MET A 141 15.20 -4.03 -1.21
N VAL A 142 14.52 -2.88 -1.10
CA VAL A 142 15.11 -1.55 -1.37
C VAL A 142 15.54 -0.84 -0.09
N THR A 143 14.94 -1.18 1.05
CA THR A 143 15.18 -0.47 2.32
C THR A 143 16.60 -0.64 2.81
N VAL A 144 17.24 0.48 3.08
CA VAL A 144 18.58 0.58 3.69
C VAL A 144 18.51 1.18 5.08
N SER A 145 17.68 2.21 5.26
CA SER A 145 17.73 3.12 6.41
C SER A 145 17.53 2.43 7.77
N ALA A 146 16.54 1.58 7.89
CA ALA A 146 16.29 0.85 9.14
C ALA A 146 17.21 -0.36 9.30
N VAL A 147 17.52 -1.04 8.20
CA VAL A 147 18.23 -2.32 8.18
C VAL A 147 19.74 -2.15 8.41
N ILE A 148 20.33 -1.02 8.06
CA ILE A 148 21.77 -0.78 8.13
C ILE A 148 22.36 -0.99 9.54
N PHE A 149 21.59 -0.66 10.57
CA PHE A 149 22.01 -0.81 11.97
C PHE A 149 21.83 -2.24 12.50
N LEU A 150 20.93 -3.01 11.89
CA LEU A 150 20.53 -4.34 12.35
C LEU A 150 21.22 -5.47 11.56
N ALA A 151 21.71 -5.17 10.36
CA ALA A 151 22.35 -6.15 9.50
C ALA A 151 23.76 -6.49 9.99
N GLY A 152 23.95 -7.72 10.43
CA GLY A 152 25.26 -8.28 10.76
C GLY A 152 25.86 -9.07 9.58
N THR A 153 27.06 -9.63 9.77
CA THR A 153 27.77 -10.40 8.73
C THR A 153 26.98 -11.59 8.18
N ARG A 154 26.12 -12.21 9.01
CA ARG A 154 25.27 -13.34 8.62
C ARG A 154 23.96 -12.94 7.97
N THR A 155 23.48 -11.73 8.24
CA THR A 155 22.18 -11.20 7.80
C THR A 155 22.33 -10.06 6.81
N MET A 156 23.50 -9.89 6.22
CA MET A 156 23.80 -8.84 5.25
C MET A 156 22.91 -8.99 4.02
N VAL A 157 22.08 -7.98 3.76
CA VAL A 157 21.29 -7.86 2.55
C VAL A 157 22.04 -7.08 1.47
N ILE A 158 21.59 -7.17 0.21
CA ILE A 158 22.31 -6.55 -0.92
C ILE A 158 22.42 -5.03 -0.75
N THR A 159 21.38 -4.37 -0.20
CA THR A 159 21.38 -2.94 0.03
C THR A 159 22.42 -2.48 1.05
N THR A 160 22.64 -3.26 2.12
CA THR A 160 23.73 -2.98 3.07
C THR A 160 25.10 -3.27 2.45
N LYS A 161 25.20 -4.25 1.55
CA LYS A 161 26.43 -4.52 0.79
C LYS A 161 26.79 -3.36 -0.14
N ILE A 162 25.82 -2.74 -0.79
CA ILE A 162 26.05 -1.52 -1.59
C ILE A 162 26.66 -0.41 -0.73
N LYS A 163 26.17 -0.20 0.49
CA LYS A 163 26.75 0.79 1.42
C LYS A 163 28.19 0.47 1.82
N GLU A 164 28.48 -0.79 2.09
CA GLU A 164 29.84 -1.24 2.38
C GLU A 164 30.77 -1.01 1.18
N LEU A 165 30.36 -1.36 -0.03
CA LEU A 165 31.13 -1.13 -1.26
C LEU A 165 31.35 0.37 -1.54
N GLN A 166 30.37 1.21 -1.19
CA GLN A 166 30.51 2.68 -1.28
C GLN A 166 31.65 3.19 -0.37
N TYR A 167 31.78 2.64 0.82
CA TYR A 167 32.88 2.98 1.73
C TYR A 167 34.25 2.62 1.13
N PHE A 168 34.33 1.52 0.37
CA PHE A 168 35.54 1.07 -0.30
C PHE A 168 35.74 1.65 -1.71
N ASN A 169 34.92 2.62 -2.16
CA ASN A 169 34.96 3.27 -3.47
C ASN A 169 34.85 2.30 -4.67
N LYS A 170 34.19 1.16 -4.50
CA LYS A 170 34.01 0.15 -5.55
C LYS A 170 32.77 0.42 -6.42
N TYR A 171 32.79 1.49 -7.18
CA TYR A 171 31.61 1.98 -7.93
C TYR A 171 31.09 1.01 -8.99
N ASN A 172 31.97 0.27 -9.66
CA ASN A 172 31.57 -0.72 -10.67
C ASN A 172 30.70 -1.84 -10.06
N GLU A 173 31.08 -2.35 -8.89
CA GLU A 173 30.31 -3.37 -8.18
C GLU A 173 28.96 -2.82 -7.69
N ILE A 174 28.93 -1.56 -7.22
CA ILE A 174 27.71 -0.87 -6.81
C ILE A 174 26.75 -0.77 -7.99
N PHE A 175 27.23 -0.34 -9.16
CA PHE A 175 26.41 -0.20 -10.35
C PHE A 175 25.74 -1.52 -10.74
N ILE A 176 26.50 -2.61 -10.79
CA ILE A 176 26.00 -3.95 -11.12
C ILE A 176 24.94 -4.40 -10.10
N LEU A 177 25.20 -4.23 -8.81
CA LEU A 177 24.25 -4.62 -7.75
C LEU A 177 22.97 -3.78 -7.79
N SER A 178 23.09 -2.48 -8.06
CA SER A 178 21.95 -1.57 -8.19
C SER A 178 21.05 -1.93 -9.38
N LEU A 179 21.65 -2.25 -10.53
CA LEU A 179 20.92 -2.74 -11.70
C LEU A 179 20.21 -4.07 -11.39
N LEU A 180 20.87 -4.97 -10.68
CA LEU A 180 20.30 -6.25 -10.30
C LEU A 180 19.05 -6.06 -9.42
N ILE A 181 19.12 -5.17 -8.41
CA ILE A 181 17.96 -4.83 -7.57
C ILE A 181 16.85 -4.20 -8.42
N LEU A 182 17.18 -3.25 -9.31
CA LEU A 182 16.22 -2.59 -10.19
C LEU A 182 15.44 -3.61 -11.03
N PHE A 183 16.15 -4.46 -11.78
CA PHE A 183 15.52 -5.46 -12.63
C PHE A 183 14.69 -6.47 -11.82
N THR A 184 15.21 -6.92 -10.68
CA THR A 184 14.46 -7.85 -9.81
C THR A 184 13.15 -7.21 -9.32
N ASN A 185 13.18 -5.96 -8.88
CA ASN A 185 11.99 -5.26 -8.40
C ASN A 185 10.98 -4.97 -9.52
N VAL A 186 11.44 -4.57 -10.70
CA VAL A 186 10.56 -4.35 -11.87
C VAL A 186 9.86 -5.65 -12.25
N ILE A 187 10.60 -6.74 -12.37
CA ILE A 187 10.02 -8.06 -12.70
C ILE A 187 9.03 -8.51 -11.62
N ALA A 188 9.41 -8.42 -10.35
CA ALA A 188 8.56 -8.80 -9.23
C ALA A 188 7.26 -7.99 -9.23
N LYS A 189 7.35 -6.67 -9.36
CA LYS A 189 6.18 -5.78 -9.42
C LYS A 189 5.26 -6.13 -10.59
N PHE A 190 5.83 -6.40 -11.77
CA PHE A 190 5.05 -6.79 -12.95
C PHE A 190 4.31 -8.12 -12.75
N VAL A 191 4.98 -9.10 -12.14
CA VAL A 191 4.38 -10.41 -11.83
C VAL A 191 3.24 -10.27 -10.83
N PHE A 192 3.46 -9.56 -9.72
CA PHE A 192 2.43 -9.36 -8.70
C PHE A 192 1.24 -8.56 -9.22
N GLN A 193 1.47 -7.51 -10.02
CA GLN A 193 0.41 -6.74 -10.65
C GLN A 193 -0.43 -7.59 -11.61
N LYS A 194 0.21 -8.45 -12.40
CA LYS A 194 -0.49 -9.38 -13.29
C LYS A 194 -1.33 -10.40 -12.51
N LEU A 195 -0.83 -10.85 -11.35
CA LEU A 195 -1.58 -11.74 -10.45
C LEU A 195 -2.78 -11.04 -9.80
N ALA A 196 -2.59 -9.81 -9.29
CA ALA A 196 -3.66 -9.00 -8.72
C ALA A 196 -4.76 -8.73 -9.76
N ASN A 197 -4.42 -8.30 -10.96
CA ASN A 197 -5.36 -8.06 -12.05
C ASN A 197 -6.12 -9.33 -12.46
N ARG A 198 -5.47 -10.50 -12.42
CA ARG A 198 -6.17 -11.78 -12.67
C ARG A 198 -7.18 -12.11 -11.57
N SER A 199 -6.86 -11.79 -10.33
CA SER A 199 -7.75 -11.96 -9.18
C SER A 199 -8.98 -11.06 -9.30
N GLN A 200 -8.80 -9.78 -9.57
CA GLN A 200 -9.89 -8.82 -9.81
C GLN A 200 -10.78 -9.23 -10.99
N ARG A 201 -10.19 -9.71 -12.07
CA ARG A 201 -10.95 -10.17 -13.23
C ARG A 201 -11.84 -11.37 -12.92
N LYS A 202 -11.38 -12.29 -12.08
CA LYS A 202 -12.20 -13.44 -11.61
C LYS A 202 -13.37 -12.96 -10.77
N GLU A 203 -13.16 -12.00 -9.86
CA GLU A 203 -14.18 -11.39 -9.02
C GLU A 203 -15.28 -10.73 -9.88
N ASN A 204 -14.90 -9.87 -10.82
CA ASN A 204 -15.81 -9.22 -11.75
C ASN A 204 -16.61 -10.23 -12.62
N LEU A 205 -15.98 -11.32 -13.04
CA LEU A 205 -16.66 -12.36 -13.81
C LEU A 205 -17.68 -13.16 -12.97
N VAL A 206 -17.40 -13.38 -11.70
CA VAL A 206 -18.34 -14.04 -10.76
C VAL A 206 -19.54 -13.12 -10.53
N ASP A 207 -19.31 -11.84 -10.28
CA ASP A 207 -20.38 -10.85 -10.11
C ASP A 207 -21.21 -10.69 -11.38
N MET A 208 -20.61 -10.61 -12.55
CA MET A 208 -21.30 -10.55 -13.83
C MET A 208 -22.15 -11.81 -14.10
N LYS A 209 -21.65 -13.00 -13.77
CA LYS A 209 -22.44 -14.23 -13.88
C LYS A 209 -23.62 -14.27 -12.93
N LYS A 210 -23.47 -13.76 -11.71
CA LYS A 210 -24.51 -13.66 -10.69
C LYS A 210 -25.60 -12.65 -11.12
N ILE A 211 -25.19 -11.51 -11.64
CA ILE A 211 -26.08 -10.47 -12.17
C ILE A 211 -26.83 -10.98 -13.40
N ARG A 212 -26.18 -11.71 -14.31
CA ARG A 212 -26.83 -12.29 -15.51
C ARG A 212 -27.89 -13.36 -15.16
N LYS A 213 -27.70 -14.12 -14.05
CA LYS A 213 -28.71 -15.04 -13.53
C LYS A 213 -29.93 -14.33 -12.93
N MET A 214 -29.79 -13.08 -12.45
CA MET A 214 -30.87 -12.29 -11.87
C MET A 214 -31.68 -11.46 -12.87
N GLY A 215 -31.61 -11.74 -14.16
CA GLY A 215 -32.50 -11.14 -15.17
C GLY A 215 -32.09 -9.75 -15.67
N LEU A 216 -30.84 -9.57 -15.98
CA LEU A 216 -30.12 -8.32 -16.27
C LEU A 216 -30.55 -7.50 -17.48
N LYS A 217 -31.59 -7.84 -18.22
CA LYS A 217 -32.07 -7.00 -19.34
C LYS A 217 -32.56 -5.61 -18.89
N ARG A 218 -32.97 -5.45 -17.61
CA ARG A 218 -33.43 -4.16 -17.07
C ARG A 218 -32.34 -3.35 -16.38
N VAL A 219 -31.35 -3.99 -15.76
CA VAL A 219 -30.28 -3.29 -15.01
C VAL A 219 -29.19 -2.75 -15.94
N ALA A 220 -28.86 -3.47 -17.02
CA ALA A 220 -27.89 -2.99 -18.01
C ALA A 220 -28.38 -1.75 -18.77
N ALA A 221 -29.70 -1.65 -19.05
CA ALA A 221 -30.29 -0.46 -19.65
C ALA A 221 -30.24 0.75 -18.69
N PHE A 222 -30.37 0.52 -17.39
CA PHE A 222 -30.33 1.59 -16.38
C PHE A 222 -28.91 2.09 -16.12
N SER A 223 -27.91 1.20 -16.08
CA SER A 223 -26.51 1.58 -15.90
C SER A 223 -25.93 2.26 -17.15
N LEU A 224 -26.34 1.86 -18.35
CA LEU A 224 -25.91 2.53 -19.57
C LEU A 224 -26.54 3.92 -19.70
N ALA A 225 -27.81 4.08 -19.30
CA ALA A 225 -28.48 5.38 -19.25
C ALA A 225 -27.87 6.31 -18.18
N ALA A 226 -27.43 5.76 -17.03
CA ALA A 226 -26.76 6.55 -15.99
C ALA A 226 -25.36 7.01 -16.42
N VAL A 227 -24.60 6.18 -17.11
CA VAL A 227 -23.26 6.54 -17.61
C VAL A 227 -23.35 7.55 -18.74
N THR A 228 -24.30 7.39 -19.67
CA THR A 228 -24.53 8.38 -20.74
C THR A 228 -25.16 9.67 -20.20
N GLY A 229 -26.02 9.61 -19.18
CA GLY A 229 -26.60 10.77 -18.50
C GLY A 229 -25.56 11.61 -17.77
N ILE A 230 -24.60 10.97 -17.07
CA ILE A 230 -23.51 11.67 -16.36
C ILE A 230 -22.51 12.28 -17.36
N SER A 231 -22.20 11.60 -18.46
CA SER A 231 -21.35 12.18 -19.51
C SER A 231 -22.01 13.32 -20.28
N ALA A 232 -23.34 13.28 -20.49
CA ALA A 232 -24.08 14.37 -21.10
C ALA A 232 -24.22 15.59 -20.18
N LEU A 233 -24.39 15.38 -18.86
CA LEU A 233 -24.40 16.44 -17.85
C LEU A 233 -23.00 17.05 -17.62
N GLY A 234 -21.95 16.28 -17.78
CA GLY A 234 -20.58 16.77 -17.70
C GLY A 234 -20.16 17.64 -18.89
N LEU A 235 -20.79 17.46 -20.06
CA LEU A 235 -20.52 18.26 -21.25
C LEU A 235 -21.38 19.51 -21.34
N THR A 236 -22.51 19.56 -20.64
CA THR A 236 -23.38 20.75 -20.61
C THR A 236 -23.10 21.69 -19.43
N GLY A 237 -22.28 21.29 -18.47
CA GLY A 237 -21.85 22.12 -17.34
C GLY A 237 -20.79 23.18 -17.70
N CYS A 238 -20.25 23.18 -18.90
CA CYS A 238 -19.27 24.15 -19.39
C CYS A 238 -19.85 25.12 -20.45
N GLY A 239 -21.08 25.54 -20.28
CA GLY A 239 -21.77 26.47 -21.21
C GLY A 239 -22.68 27.41 -20.49
N GLY A 240 -22.17 28.31 -19.68
CA GLY A 240 -22.90 29.41 -19.04
C GLY A 240 -21.96 30.59 -18.83
N GLY A 241 -21.95 31.50 -19.81
CA GLY A 241 -21.24 32.73 -19.99
C GLY A 241 -20.69 33.45 -18.77
N ALA A 242 -19.41 33.47 -18.69
CA ALA A 242 -18.59 34.63 -18.36
C ALA A 242 -17.37 34.51 -19.28
N SER A 243 -17.02 35.57 -19.97
CA SER A 243 -15.79 35.73 -20.71
C SER A 243 -14.64 35.26 -19.77
N ALA A 244 -14.15 34.07 -20.00
CA ALA A 244 -12.94 33.58 -19.35
C ALA A 244 -11.80 34.37 -19.99
N GLU A 245 -11.41 35.46 -19.39
CA GLU A 245 -10.05 35.89 -19.39
C GLU A 245 -9.24 34.65 -18.87
N ASP A 246 -8.20 34.29 -19.59
CA ASP A 246 -7.36 33.13 -19.28
C ASP A 246 -6.81 33.23 -17.84
N GLN A 247 -7.55 32.68 -16.87
CA GLN A 247 -7.12 32.66 -15.48
C GLN A 247 -6.21 31.44 -15.26
N VAL A 248 -4.93 31.68 -15.07
CA VAL A 248 -3.98 30.65 -14.66
C VAL A 248 -4.06 30.49 -13.14
N ILE A 249 -4.57 29.33 -12.68
CA ILE A 249 -4.62 29.01 -11.26
C ILE A 249 -3.30 28.32 -10.88
N ILE A 250 -2.48 29.00 -10.08
CA ILE A 250 -1.21 28.48 -9.58
C ILE A 250 -1.39 28.05 -8.12
N TYR A 251 -1.20 26.75 -7.85
CA TYR A 251 -1.13 26.22 -6.48
C TYR A 251 0.33 26.26 -6.00
N SER A 252 0.60 26.99 -4.93
CA SER A 252 1.93 27.08 -4.35
C SER A 252 1.90 26.77 -2.85
N ASN A 253 2.89 26.01 -2.37
CA ASN A 253 3.18 25.80 -0.96
C ASN A 253 4.28 26.74 -0.45
N ALA A 254 4.58 27.79 -1.20
CA ALA A 254 5.57 28.80 -0.82
C ALA A 254 4.99 29.74 0.25
N ASP A 255 5.88 30.34 1.03
CA ASP A 255 5.52 31.35 2.02
C ASP A 255 4.85 32.57 1.36
N ASP A 256 3.98 33.28 2.08
CA ASP A 256 3.18 34.40 1.57
C ASP A 256 4.05 35.46 0.89
N GLU A 257 5.24 35.72 1.41
CA GLU A 257 6.20 36.69 0.86
C GLU A 257 6.72 36.30 -0.52
N ALA A 258 6.95 35.00 -0.75
CA ALA A 258 7.36 34.45 -2.05
C ALA A 258 6.21 34.46 -3.08
N VAL A 259 4.97 34.26 -2.64
CA VAL A 259 3.77 34.34 -3.48
C VAL A 259 3.52 35.76 -3.93
N GLU A 260 3.71 36.75 -3.04
CA GLU A 260 3.55 38.17 -3.33
C GLU A 260 4.64 38.68 -4.30
N ALA A 261 5.88 38.23 -4.13
CA ALA A 261 6.99 38.56 -5.07
C ALA A 261 6.70 37.96 -6.47
N MET A 262 6.16 36.75 -6.56
CA MET A 262 5.80 36.12 -7.82
C MET A 262 4.65 36.87 -8.50
N LYS A 263 3.64 37.30 -7.73
CA LYS A 263 2.51 38.07 -8.22
C LYS A 263 2.95 39.42 -8.82
N ASN A 264 3.82 40.14 -8.11
CA ASN A 264 4.38 41.41 -8.58
C ASN A 264 5.18 41.24 -9.89
N THR A 265 5.92 40.12 -10.00
CA THR A 265 6.69 39.82 -11.23
C THR A 265 5.78 39.48 -12.42
N LEU A 266 4.65 38.82 -12.17
CA LEU A 266 3.65 38.52 -13.22
C LEU A 266 2.95 39.81 -13.68
N ASP A 267 2.51 40.66 -12.74
CA ASP A 267 1.89 41.97 -13.04
C ASP A 267 2.83 42.90 -13.82
N GLU A 268 4.13 42.90 -13.49
CA GLU A 268 5.14 43.67 -14.24
C GLU A 268 5.35 43.17 -15.67
N ASN A 269 5.11 41.91 -15.94
CA ASN A 269 5.27 41.30 -17.28
C ASN A 269 3.94 41.22 -18.05
N GLY A 270 2.84 41.76 -17.50
CA GLY A 270 1.57 41.90 -18.20
C GLY A 270 0.76 40.60 -18.33
N TYR A 271 0.89 39.70 -17.34
CA TYR A 271 0.12 38.46 -17.26
C TYR A 271 -0.98 38.53 -16.21
#